data_f4bab65efeabae9e3f8a1d418eb3b4ff
#
_entry.id   f4bab65efeabae9e3f8a1d418eb3b4ff
#
_cell.length_a   1.000
_cell.length_b   1.000
_cell.length_c   1.000
_cell.angle_alpha   90.00
_cell.angle_beta   90.00
_cell.angle_gamma   90.00
#
_symmetry.space_group_name_H-M   'P 1'
#
loop_
_entity.id
_entity.type
_entity.pdbx_description
1 polymer ?
#
loop_
_entity_poly.entity_id
_entity_poly.type
_entity_poly.pdbx_seq_one_letter_code
_entity_poly.pdbx_strand_id
1 'polypeptide(L)'
;MNLIAPIGTSQLMHAQLLWIVSPIGHDALEDRMIEEIRSRSNQWIKKALQLKQRKYRQAYGMFLMEGLRSVEDALRQGMKACTCFFTENQLENERFKALMKEGEALSWRFLKLDEGLMKLISGTQHGQGIMLLASKEKRDIEELMHPLEGYYVLLDAVQDPGNMGTILRSAAAAGVKAVLLTKGCTDPFAEKAVRSSMGSILRVPVYEDLTVDQISLIREKSGL
;
A
#
# COMPACT_ATOMS: atom_id res chain seq x y z
N MET A 1 -17.34 71.65 34.63
CA MET A 1 -16.31 71.47 33.61
C MET A 1 -16.23 69.96 33.36
N ASN A 2 -17.02 69.56 32.50
CA ASN A 2 -16.76 68.93 31.15
C ASN A 2 -15.66 67.91 31.14
N LEU A 3 -16.03 66.67 30.91
CA LEU A 3 -15.92 66.10 29.58
C LEU A 3 -16.41 64.63 29.51
N ILE A 4 -17.31 64.46 28.71
CA ILE A 4 -17.91 63.36 27.97
C ILE A 4 -16.94 62.41 27.42
N ALA A 5 -17.13 61.11 27.66
CA ALA A 5 -16.56 60.03 26.87
C ALA A 5 -17.61 59.44 25.91
N PRO A 6 -17.31 59.17 24.69
CA PRO A 6 -18.22 58.45 23.84
C PRO A 6 -18.00 56.93 23.90
N ILE A 7 -19.09 56.27 23.97
CA ILE A 7 -19.33 54.86 23.84
C ILE A 7 -19.05 54.42 22.39
N GLY A 8 -18.17 53.46 22.22
CA GLY A 8 -17.98 52.76 20.95
C GLY A 8 -18.42 51.30 21.04
N THR A 9 -19.65 51.06 20.72
CA THR A 9 -20.18 49.72 20.52
C THR A 9 -19.71 49.19 19.16
N SER A 10 -18.71 48.31 19.12
CA SER A 10 -18.42 47.51 17.97
C SER A 10 -19.24 46.22 18.02
N GLN A 11 -20.30 46.20 17.27
CA GLN A 11 -21.02 44.97 16.94
C GLN A 11 -20.10 44.04 16.11
N LEU A 12 -19.65 43.00 16.75
CA LEU A 12 -19.11 41.85 16.06
C LEU A 12 -20.26 41.15 15.33
N MET A 13 -20.38 41.43 14.04
CA MET A 13 -21.19 40.65 13.13
C MET A 13 -20.58 39.23 13.06
N HIS A 14 -21.23 38.28 13.69
CA HIS A 14 -21.03 36.85 13.42
C HIS A 14 -21.57 36.58 12.01
N ALA A 15 -20.69 36.57 11.05
CA ALA A 15 -20.99 35.98 9.75
C ALA A 15 -21.14 34.47 9.96
N GLN A 16 -22.38 34.03 10.14
CA GLN A 16 -22.75 32.63 9.99
C GLN A 16 -22.57 32.28 8.50
N LEU A 17 -21.42 31.65 8.17
CA LEU A 17 -21.26 30.95 6.92
C LEU A 17 -22.25 29.80 6.91
N LEU A 18 -23.41 30.01 6.34
CA LEU A 18 -24.33 28.95 5.94
C LEU A 18 -23.64 28.19 4.82
N TRP A 19 -23.04 27.02 5.14
CA TRP A 19 -22.71 26.04 4.15
C TRP A 19 -24.01 25.47 3.62
N ILE A 20 -24.43 25.95 2.45
CA ILE A 20 -25.45 25.25 1.67
C ILE A 20 -24.78 23.96 1.18
N VAL A 21 -24.94 22.89 1.95
CA VAL A 21 -24.67 21.54 1.48
C VAL A 21 -25.79 21.21 0.50
N SER A 22 -25.59 21.56 -0.76
CA SER A 22 -26.38 20.96 -1.82
C SER A 22 -26.11 19.45 -1.77
N PRO A 23 -27.10 18.59 -1.85
CA PRO A 23 -26.87 17.17 -2.03
C PRO A 23 -26.30 16.99 -3.44
N ILE A 24 -24.98 17.09 -3.52
CA ILE A 24 -24.24 16.68 -4.71
C ILE A 24 -24.50 15.19 -4.80
N GLY A 25 -25.25 14.78 -5.83
CA GLY A 25 -25.59 13.37 -6.05
C GLY A 25 -24.32 12.50 -6.01
N HIS A 26 -24.46 11.29 -5.55
CA HIS A 26 -23.38 10.31 -5.42
C HIS A 26 -22.51 10.22 -6.71
N ASP A 27 -23.11 10.38 -7.88
CA ASP A 27 -22.47 10.34 -9.19
C ASP A 27 -21.43 11.46 -9.42
N ALA A 28 -21.62 12.65 -8.83
CA ALA A 28 -20.74 13.80 -9.04
C ALA A 28 -19.44 13.75 -8.23
N LEU A 29 -19.38 12.94 -7.17
CA LEU A 29 -18.15 12.72 -6.39
C LEU A 29 -17.28 11.64 -7.03
N GLU A 30 -17.89 10.61 -7.62
CA GLU A 30 -17.19 9.55 -8.35
C GLU A 30 -16.44 10.11 -9.57
N ASP A 31 -17.04 11.02 -10.31
CA ASP A 31 -16.46 11.65 -11.52
C ASP A 31 -15.19 12.49 -11.24
N ARG A 32 -15.00 12.98 -10.01
CA ARG A 32 -13.84 13.82 -9.64
C ARG A 32 -12.61 13.02 -9.19
N MET A 33 -12.78 11.76 -8.82
CA MET A 33 -11.71 10.93 -8.24
C MET A 33 -11.10 9.95 -9.23
N ILE A 34 -11.79 9.66 -10.33
CA ILE A 34 -11.38 8.65 -11.30
C ILE A 34 -10.69 9.30 -12.48
N GLU A 35 -9.43 8.93 -12.70
CA GLU A 35 -8.68 9.25 -13.90
C GLU A 35 -8.73 8.07 -14.87
N GLU A 36 -9.21 8.25 -16.08
CA GLU A 36 -9.26 7.19 -17.08
C GLU A 36 -7.96 7.14 -17.90
N ILE A 37 -7.32 5.99 -17.92
CA ILE A 37 -6.08 5.73 -18.67
C ILE A 37 -6.39 4.87 -19.90
N ARG A 38 -6.08 5.40 -21.09
CA ARG A 38 -6.32 4.74 -22.39
C ARG A 38 -5.04 4.38 -23.15
N SER A 39 -3.88 4.74 -22.64
CA SER A 39 -2.62 4.58 -23.36
C SER A 39 -1.60 3.75 -22.61
N ARG A 40 -0.97 2.79 -23.31
CA ARG A 40 0.19 2.04 -22.82
C ARG A 40 1.42 2.93 -22.52
N SER A 41 1.48 4.12 -23.11
CA SER A 41 2.57 5.07 -22.88
C SER A 41 2.40 5.89 -21.61
N ASN A 42 1.25 5.78 -20.91
CA ASN A 42 1.01 6.45 -19.64
C ASN A 42 2.07 6.05 -18.60
N GLN A 43 2.51 7.02 -17.80
CA GLN A 43 3.58 6.83 -16.81
C GLN A 43 3.26 5.76 -15.77
N TRP A 44 1.99 5.64 -15.36
CA TRP A 44 1.56 4.66 -14.36
C TRP A 44 1.58 3.23 -14.92
N ILE A 45 1.17 3.05 -16.19
CA ILE A 45 1.28 1.76 -16.88
C ILE A 45 2.74 1.35 -17.04
N LYS A 46 3.61 2.28 -17.47
CA LYS A 46 5.05 2.01 -17.57
C LYS A 46 5.64 1.62 -16.22
N LYS A 47 5.27 2.35 -15.16
CA LYS A 47 5.74 2.04 -13.79
C LYS A 47 5.26 0.66 -13.34
N ALA A 48 3.98 0.32 -13.52
CA ALA A 48 3.46 -1.00 -13.19
C ALA A 48 4.22 -2.12 -13.93
N LEU A 49 4.46 -1.96 -15.23
CA LEU A 49 5.24 -2.92 -16.02
C LEU A 49 6.69 -3.07 -15.54
N GLN A 50 7.34 -1.97 -15.17
CA GLN A 50 8.70 -2.00 -14.62
C GLN A 50 8.75 -2.76 -13.30
N LEU A 51 7.75 -2.60 -12.43
CA LEU A 51 7.68 -3.28 -11.14
C LEU A 51 7.57 -4.81 -11.22
N LYS A 52 7.33 -5.39 -12.40
CA LYS A 52 7.49 -6.85 -12.62
C LYS A 52 8.92 -7.32 -12.42
N GLN A 53 9.92 -6.44 -12.52
CA GLN A 53 11.33 -6.74 -12.33
C GLN A 53 11.83 -6.27 -10.95
N ARG A 54 12.57 -7.13 -10.23
CA ARG A 54 13.13 -6.85 -8.90
C ARG A 54 13.88 -5.52 -8.83
N LYS A 55 14.74 -5.24 -9.83
CA LYS A 55 15.55 -4.02 -9.87
C LYS A 55 14.72 -2.74 -9.75
N TYR A 56 13.53 -2.70 -10.36
CA TYR A 56 12.67 -1.52 -10.29
C TYR A 56 11.87 -1.48 -8.99
N ARG A 57 11.48 -2.63 -8.42
CA ARG A 57 10.87 -2.68 -7.09
C ARG A 57 11.82 -2.12 -6.04
N GLN A 58 13.09 -2.48 -6.12
CA GLN A 58 14.14 -1.93 -5.23
C GLN A 58 14.39 -0.45 -5.49
N ALA A 59 14.54 -0.04 -6.76
CA ALA A 59 14.83 1.36 -7.12
C ALA A 59 13.69 2.32 -6.74
N TYR A 60 12.45 1.90 -6.90
CA TYR A 60 11.28 2.76 -6.61
C TYR A 60 10.75 2.56 -5.18
N GLY A 61 11.17 1.53 -4.48
CA GLY A 61 10.59 1.18 -3.18
C GLY A 61 9.09 0.88 -3.28
N MET A 62 8.66 0.23 -4.36
CA MET A 62 7.25 -0.03 -4.66
C MET A 62 7.03 -1.46 -5.15
N PHE A 63 5.81 -1.95 -5.03
CA PHE A 63 5.40 -3.25 -5.53
C PHE A 63 3.94 -3.27 -5.96
N LEU A 64 3.51 -4.34 -6.61
CA LEU A 64 2.15 -4.55 -7.08
C LEU A 64 1.45 -5.63 -6.25
N MET A 65 0.18 -5.37 -5.96
CA MET A 65 -0.73 -6.33 -5.35
C MET A 65 -1.95 -6.49 -6.26
N GLU A 66 -2.41 -7.71 -6.47
CA GLU A 66 -3.58 -8.02 -7.29
C GLU A 66 -4.73 -8.59 -6.45
N GLY A 67 -5.94 -8.20 -6.79
CA GLY A 67 -7.17 -8.70 -6.21
C GLY A 67 -7.75 -7.86 -5.09
N LEU A 68 -9.09 -7.77 -5.07
CA LEU A 68 -9.85 -6.89 -4.17
C LEU A 68 -9.48 -7.12 -2.70
N ARG A 69 -9.35 -8.39 -2.28
CA ARG A 69 -9.00 -8.73 -0.89
C ARG A 69 -7.63 -8.17 -0.46
N SER A 70 -6.64 -8.27 -1.36
CA SER A 70 -5.30 -7.71 -1.08
C SER A 70 -5.33 -6.20 -0.99
N VAL A 71 -6.14 -5.54 -1.83
CA VAL A 71 -6.30 -4.08 -1.81
C VAL A 71 -7.03 -3.63 -0.55
N GLU A 72 -8.06 -4.35 -0.10
CA GLU A 72 -8.73 -4.11 1.19
C GLU A 72 -7.76 -4.30 2.38
N ASP A 73 -6.88 -5.30 2.31
CA ASP A 73 -5.87 -5.50 3.37
C ASP A 73 -4.91 -4.31 3.44
N ALA A 74 -4.50 -3.74 2.30
CA ALA A 74 -3.69 -2.53 2.26
C ALA A 74 -4.41 -1.32 2.89
N LEU A 75 -5.71 -1.20 2.63
CA LEU A 75 -6.55 -0.17 3.24
C LEU A 75 -6.61 -0.33 4.77
N ARG A 76 -6.87 -1.55 5.26
CA ARG A 76 -6.89 -1.86 6.71
C ARG A 76 -5.57 -1.61 7.41
N GLN A 77 -4.44 -1.76 6.70
CA GLN A 77 -3.11 -1.41 7.20
C GLN A 77 -2.81 0.10 7.14
N GLY A 78 -3.77 0.91 6.68
CA GLY A 78 -3.61 2.36 6.59
C GLY A 78 -2.56 2.82 5.58
N MET A 79 -2.29 2.03 4.55
CA MET A 79 -1.30 2.40 3.53
C MET A 79 -1.73 3.68 2.81
N LYS A 80 -0.83 4.65 2.76
CA LYS A 80 -1.11 5.98 2.18
C LYS A 80 -0.56 6.11 0.76
N ALA A 81 -1.15 7.05 0.01
CA ALA A 81 -0.68 7.47 -1.32
C ALA A 81 -0.52 6.32 -2.33
N CYS A 82 -1.34 5.28 -2.22
CA CYS A 82 -1.35 4.18 -3.16
C CYS A 82 -1.99 4.59 -4.50
N THR A 83 -1.69 3.84 -5.56
CA THR A 83 -2.38 3.97 -6.85
C THR A 83 -3.15 2.69 -7.13
N CYS A 84 -4.47 2.78 -7.16
CA CYS A 84 -5.37 1.67 -7.44
C CYS A 84 -5.78 1.70 -8.92
N PHE A 85 -5.42 0.65 -9.65
CA PHE A 85 -5.89 0.40 -11.02
C PHE A 85 -7.12 -0.50 -10.96
N PHE A 86 -8.13 -0.19 -11.73
CA PHE A 86 -9.36 -0.99 -11.76
C PHE A 86 -10.04 -0.95 -13.13
N THR A 87 -10.88 -1.96 -13.42
CA THR A 87 -11.72 -2.01 -14.62
C THR A 87 -13.15 -1.60 -14.31
N GLU A 88 -13.91 -1.24 -15.35
CA GLU A 88 -15.30 -0.79 -15.26
C GLU A 88 -16.17 -1.68 -14.35
N ASN A 89 -16.02 -3.00 -14.46
CA ASN A 89 -16.80 -3.98 -13.70
C ASN A 89 -16.68 -3.81 -12.18
N GLN A 90 -15.60 -3.16 -11.68
CA GLN A 90 -15.44 -2.90 -10.26
C GLN A 90 -16.39 -1.83 -9.74
N LEU A 91 -16.87 -0.93 -10.59
CA LEU A 91 -17.82 0.14 -10.20
C LEU A 91 -19.20 -0.42 -9.76
N GLU A 92 -19.55 -1.63 -10.18
CA GLU A 92 -20.75 -2.30 -9.73
C GLU A 92 -20.58 -3.04 -8.38
N ASN A 93 -19.34 -3.14 -7.89
CA ASN A 93 -19.02 -3.87 -6.68
C ASN A 93 -19.08 -2.95 -5.44
N GLU A 94 -20.04 -3.18 -4.57
CA GLU A 94 -20.25 -2.38 -3.36
C GLU A 94 -19.02 -2.34 -2.43
N ARG A 95 -18.25 -3.46 -2.38
CA ARG A 95 -17.00 -3.48 -1.59
C ARG A 95 -15.95 -2.55 -2.19
N PHE A 96 -15.88 -2.46 -3.51
CA PHE A 96 -14.97 -1.54 -4.18
C PHE A 96 -15.38 -0.08 -4.00
N LYS A 97 -16.67 0.23 -4.05
CA LYS A 97 -17.19 1.59 -3.77
C LYS A 97 -16.84 2.04 -2.34
N ALA A 98 -17.02 1.17 -1.36
CA ALA A 98 -16.60 1.45 0.02
C ALA A 98 -15.09 1.68 0.14
N LEU A 99 -14.29 0.82 -0.53
CA LEU A 99 -12.84 0.95 -0.59
C LEU A 99 -12.38 2.28 -1.23
N MET A 100 -13.02 2.73 -2.30
CA MET A 100 -12.72 4.02 -2.93
C MET A 100 -12.88 5.17 -1.94
N LYS A 101 -14.02 5.22 -1.25
CA LYS A 101 -14.33 6.26 -0.27
C LYS A 101 -13.32 6.32 0.89
N GLU A 102 -12.91 5.16 1.41
CA GLU A 102 -11.93 5.09 2.49
C GLU A 102 -10.50 5.36 1.98
N GLY A 103 -10.17 4.88 0.77
CA GLY A 103 -8.87 5.11 0.14
C GLY A 103 -8.61 6.57 -0.19
N GLU A 104 -9.65 7.36 -0.50
CA GLU A 104 -9.54 8.80 -0.69
C GLU A 104 -8.99 9.50 0.55
N ALA A 105 -9.47 9.13 1.74
CA ALA A 105 -8.98 9.67 3.00
C ALA A 105 -7.49 9.33 3.26
N LEU A 106 -6.97 8.29 2.62
CA LEU A 106 -5.56 7.89 2.64
C LEU A 106 -4.76 8.44 1.44
N SER A 107 -5.34 9.38 0.69
CA SER A 107 -4.73 9.99 -0.51
C SER A 107 -4.43 8.97 -1.61
N TRP A 108 -5.27 7.97 -1.77
CA TRP A 108 -5.15 7.02 -2.87
C TRP A 108 -5.59 7.67 -4.20
N ARG A 109 -4.96 7.25 -5.28
CA ARG A 109 -5.32 7.59 -6.64
C ARG A 109 -6.06 6.42 -7.28
N PHE A 110 -7.16 6.68 -7.96
CA PHE A 110 -7.95 5.67 -8.65
C PHE A 110 -7.85 5.87 -10.16
N LEU A 111 -7.33 4.85 -10.85
CA LEU A 111 -7.07 4.86 -12.29
C LEU A 111 -7.89 3.77 -12.97
N LYS A 112 -8.89 4.19 -13.75
CA LYS A 112 -9.71 3.29 -14.55
C LYS A 112 -8.96 2.86 -15.81
N LEU A 113 -8.91 1.56 -16.05
CA LEU A 113 -8.27 0.95 -17.22
C LEU A 113 -9.28 0.14 -18.02
N ASP A 114 -9.04 0.04 -19.32
CA ASP A 114 -9.68 -1.00 -20.12
C ASP A 114 -9.11 -2.39 -19.78
N GLU A 115 -9.84 -3.44 -20.16
CA GLU A 115 -9.44 -4.84 -19.91
C GLU A 115 -8.08 -5.19 -20.54
N GLY A 116 -7.73 -4.58 -21.68
CA GLY A 116 -6.45 -4.81 -22.36
C GLY A 116 -5.27 -4.26 -21.57
N LEU A 117 -5.39 -3.05 -21.04
CA LEU A 117 -4.38 -2.44 -20.17
C LEU A 117 -4.27 -3.17 -18.83
N MET A 118 -5.41 -3.55 -18.23
CA MET A 118 -5.41 -4.32 -17.00
C MET A 118 -4.70 -5.66 -17.20
N LYS A 119 -5.03 -6.40 -18.26
CA LYS A 119 -4.36 -7.67 -18.60
C LYS A 119 -2.87 -7.50 -18.86
N LEU A 120 -2.46 -6.37 -19.42
CA LEU A 120 -1.05 -6.08 -19.67
C LEU A 120 -0.24 -5.94 -18.37
N ILE A 121 -0.79 -5.28 -17.35
CA ILE A 121 -0.12 -5.07 -16.07
C ILE A 121 -0.33 -6.23 -15.10
N SER A 122 -1.44 -6.98 -15.19
CA SER A 122 -1.69 -8.19 -14.39
C SER A 122 -0.70 -9.29 -14.73
N GLY A 123 -0.31 -10.08 -13.74
CA GLY A 123 0.52 -11.28 -13.90
C GLY A 123 -0.32 -12.54 -14.14
N THR A 124 -1.66 -12.45 -14.21
CA THR A 124 -2.57 -13.59 -14.28
C THR A 124 -3.42 -13.58 -15.56
N GLN A 125 -3.80 -14.76 -16.06
CA GLN A 125 -4.70 -14.88 -17.22
C GLN A 125 -6.15 -14.49 -16.87
N HIS A 126 -6.54 -14.65 -15.61
CA HIS A 126 -7.87 -14.34 -15.07
C HIS A 126 -7.74 -13.35 -13.92
N GLY A 127 -7.24 -12.15 -14.23
CA GLY A 127 -7.11 -11.08 -13.25
C GLY A 127 -8.48 -10.66 -12.70
N GLN A 128 -8.50 -10.20 -11.45
CA GLN A 128 -9.75 -9.76 -10.81
C GLN A 128 -10.16 -8.33 -11.21
N GLY A 129 -9.50 -7.72 -12.20
CA GLY A 129 -9.80 -6.36 -12.65
C GLY A 129 -9.47 -5.27 -11.62
N ILE A 130 -8.61 -5.58 -10.64
CA ILE A 130 -8.14 -4.62 -9.64
C ILE A 130 -6.70 -4.92 -9.24
N MET A 131 -5.87 -3.88 -9.21
CA MET A 131 -4.48 -3.94 -8.76
C MET A 131 -4.13 -2.70 -7.95
N LEU A 132 -3.25 -2.84 -6.97
CA LEU A 132 -2.71 -1.75 -6.18
C LEU A 132 -1.20 -1.62 -6.40
N LEU A 133 -0.75 -0.44 -6.69
CA LEU A 133 0.64 -0.04 -6.61
C LEU A 133 0.84 0.63 -5.25
N ALA A 134 1.68 0.01 -4.43
CA ALA A 134 1.90 0.41 -3.05
C ALA A 134 3.38 0.62 -2.77
N SER A 135 3.69 1.49 -1.82
CA SER A 135 5.05 1.70 -1.34
C SER A 135 5.49 0.54 -0.46
N LYS A 136 6.72 0.09 -0.65
CA LYS A 136 7.41 -0.84 0.23
C LYS A 136 8.04 -0.07 1.38
N GLU A 137 7.79 -0.48 2.60
CA GLU A 137 8.46 0.10 3.75
C GLU A 137 9.95 -0.27 3.72
N LYS A 138 10.79 0.75 3.79
CA LYS A 138 12.24 0.54 3.90
C LYS A 138 12.56 0.19 5.34
N ARG A 139 13.19 -0.97 5.55
CA ARG A 139 13.66 -1.44 6.85
C ARG A 139 15.17 -1.29 6.95
N ASP A 140 15.63 -0.84 8.11
CA ASP A 140 17.04 -0.75 8.42
C ASP A 140 17.44 -1.88 9.38
N ILE A 141 18.59 -2.48 9.13
CA ILE A 141 19.15 -3.51 10.00
C ILE A 141 19.43 -2.98 11.41
N GLU A 142 19.68 -1.69 11.55
CA GLU A 142 19.89 -1.05 12.85
C GLU A 142 18.68 -1.21 13.79
N GLU A 143 17.47 -1.36 13.24
CA GLU A 143 16.26 -1.68 14.01
C GLU A 143 16.35 -3.03 14.76
N LEU A 144 17.30 -3.88 14.39
CA LEU A 144 17.54 -5.20 14.96
C LEU A 144 18.79 -5.25 15.85
N MET A 145 19.50 -4.13 16.03
CA MET A 145 20.78 -4.08 16.77
C MET A 145 20.62 -3.73 18.26
N HIS A 146 19.51 -4.14 18.87
CA HIS A 146 19.22 -3.98 20.31
C HIS A 146 18.55 -5.24 20.84
N PRO A 147 18.45 -5.43 22.16
CA PRO A 147 17.72 -6.57 22.71
C PRO A 147 16.34 -6.72 22.12
N LEU A 148 16.05 -7.89 21.57
CA LEU A 148 14.81 -8.19 20.88
C LEU A 148 13.99 -9.18 21.70
N GLU A 149 12.66 -9.03 21.67
CA GLU A 149 11.72 -9.94 22.31
C GLU A 149 10.81 -10.62 21.29
N GLY A 150 10.46 -11.87 21.54
CA GLY A 150 9.54 -12.64 20.72
C GLY A 150 10.24 -13.51 19.68
N TYR A 151 9.52 -13.90 18.64
CA TYR A 151 10.00 -14.83 17.62
C TYR A 151 10.36 -14.11 16.34
N TYR A 152 11.48 -14.50 15.76
CA TYR A 152 11.99 -14.05 14.46
C TYR A 152 12.19 -15.28 13.58
N VAL A 153 11.94 -15.14 12.29
CA VAL A 153 12.15 -16.24 11.33
C VAL A 153 13.28 -15.85 10.39
N LEU A 154 14.33 -16.65 10.37
CA LEU A 154 15.42 -16.55 9.41
C LEU A 154 15.17 -17.53 8.25
N LEU A 155 15.14 -17.02 7.04
CA LEU A 155 15.04 -17.82 5.81
C LEU A 155 16.35 -17.73 5.05
N ASP A 156 16.94 -18.90 4.82
CA ASP A 156 18.18 -19.03 4.07
C ASP A 156 17.91 -19.59 2.69
N ALA A 157 18.26 -18.82 1.65
CA ALA A 157 18.20 -19.19 0.24
C ALA A 157 16.85 -19.81 -0.23
N VAL A 158 15.72 -19.37 0.33
CA VAL A 158 14.38 -19.78 -0.14
C VAL A 158 14.13 -19.19 -1.52
N GLN A 159 14.08 -20.03 -2.58
CA GLN A 159 14.03 -19.58 -3.97
C GLN A 159 12.62 -19.57 -4.57
N ASP A 160 11.70 -20.45 -4.14
CA ASP A 160 10.34 -20.47 -4.68
C ASP A 160 9.48 -19.35 -4.08
N PRO A 161 8.92 -18.46 -4.91
CA PRO A 161 8.10 -17.35 -4.43
C PRO A 161 6.75 -17.79 -3.84
N GLY A 162 6.26 -18.97 -4.18
CA GLY A 162 5.06 -19.55 -3.57
C GLY A 162 5.32 -19.96 -2.12
N ASN A 163 6.47 -20.65 -1.89
CA ASN A 163 6.92 -21.01 -0.56
C ASN A 163 7.19 -19.76 0.29
N MET A 164 7.87 -18.76 -0.28
CA MET A 164 8.10 -17.47 0.38
C MET A 164 6.79 -16.86 0.89
N GLY A 165 5.79 -16.72 0.04
CA GLY A 165 4.49 -16.16 0.44
C GLY A 165 3.77 -17.01 1.50
N THR A 166 3.85 -18.34 1.40
CA THR A 166 3.26 -19.26 2.39
C THR A 166 3.94 -19.14 3.75
N ILE A 167 5.25 -19.02 3.78
CA ILE A 167 6.02 -18.83 5.03
C ILE A 167 5.65 -17.47 5.65
N LEU A 168 5.60 -16.39 4.86
CA LEU A 168 5.17 -15.07 5.35
C LEU A 168 3.77 -15.11 5.96
N ARG A 169 2.85 -15.88 5.35
CA ARG A 169 1.50 -16.06 5.89
C ARG A 169 1.53 -16.79 7.24
N SER A 170 2.31 -17.85 7.35
CA SER A 170 2.46 -18.60 8.61
C SER A 170 3.14 -17.77 9.69
N ALA A 171 4.18 -17.02 9.34
CA ALA A 171 4.88 -16.12 10.24
C ALA A 171 3.96 -15.04 10.82
N ALA A 172 3.14 -14.39 9.93
CA ALA A 172 2.16 -13.41 10.38
C ALA A 172 1.10 -14.01 11.30
N ALA A 173 0.62 -15.24 11.02
CA ALA A 173 -0.36 -15.93 11.85
C ALA A 173 0.22 -16.34 13.22
N ALA A 174 1.50 -16.66 13.28
CA ALA A 174 2.23 -17.00 14.52
C ALA A 174 2.65 -15.77 15.34
N GLY A 175 2.37 -14.55 14.88
CA GLY A 175 2.78 -13.33 15.58
C GLY A 175 4.28 -13.08 15.57
N VAL A 176 4.98 -13.58 14.56
CA VAL A 176 6.43 -13.35 14.34
C VAL A 176 6.70 -11.85 14.21
N LYS A 177 7.71 -11.37 14.90
CA LYS A 177 8.07 -9.94 14.93
C LYS A 177 8.70 -9.45 13.63
N ALA A 178 9.51 -10.29 13.00
CA ALA A 178 10.05 -10.03 11.66
C ALA A 178 10.52 -11.32 10.99
N VAL A 179 10.64 -11.24 9.65
CA VAL A 179 11.25 -12.27 8.80
C VAL A 179 12.54 -11.72 8.21
N LEU A 180 13.63 -12.44 8.43
CA LEU A 180 14.98 -12.11 8.00
C LEU A 180 15.33 -12.98 6.79
N LEU A 181 15.72 -12.38 5.69
CA LEU A 181 16.02 -13.08 4.43
C LEU A 181 17.50 -12.93 4.11
N THR A 182 18.19 -14.07 3.94
CA THR A 182 19.56 -14.05 3.45
C THR A 182 19.63 -13.67 1.97
N LYS A 183 20.81 -13.28 1.51
CA LYS A 183 21.09 -13.19 0.07
C LYS A 183 20.84 -14.54 -0.57
N GLY A 184 20.20 -14.55 -1.75
CA GLY A 184 19.80 -15.79 -2.43
C GLY A 184 18.34 -16.17 -2.22
N CYS A 185 17.63 -15.51 -1.29
CA CYS A 185 16.17 -15.64 -1.24
C CYS A 185 15.50 -14.96 -2.44
N THR A 186 14.39 -15.56 -2.88
CA THR A 186 13.50 -14.91 -3.84
C THR A 186 12.96 -13.59 -3.25
N ASP A 187 12.62 -12.66 -4.14
CA ASP A 187 12.03 -11.38 -3.72
C ASP A 187 10.65 -11.59 -3.10
N PRO A 188 10.43 -11.24 -1.81
CA PRO A 188 9.16 -11.39 -1.12
C PRO A 188 8.06 -10.48 -1.71
N PHE A 189 8.44 -9.42 -2.44
CA PHE A 189 7.54 -8.49 -3.11
C PHE A 189 7.30 -8.82 -4.60
N ALA A 190 7.82 -9.96 -5.09
CA ALA A 190 7.44 -10.47 -6.40
C ALA A 190 5.95 -10.84 -6.43
N GLU A 191 5.27 -10.62 -7.57
CA GLU A 191 3.81 -10.82 -7.70
C GLU A 191 3.33 -12.18 -7.16
N LYS A 192 4.04 -13.27 -7.47
CA LYS A 192 3.69 -14.63 -7.01
C LYS A 192 3.82 -14.75 -5.50
N ALA A 193 4.86 -14.16 -4.88
CA ALA A 193 5.06 -14.19 -3.43
C ALA A 193 4.01 -13.34 -2.71
N VAL A 194 3.75 -12.11 -3.19
CA VAL A 194 2.71 -11.23 -2.66
C VAL A 194 1.35 -11.91 -2.69
N ARG A 195 0.97 -12.51 -3.83
CA ARG A 195 -0.29 -13.24 -3.96
C ARG A 195 -0.37 -14.43 -3.00
N SER A 196 0.69 -15.24 -2.91
CA SER A 196 0.73 -16.40 -2.02
C SER A 196 0.70 -16.03 -0.54
N SER A 197 1.16 -14.82 -0.18
CA SER A 197 1.12 -14.31 1.19
C SER A 197 -0.27 -13.92 1.66
N MET A 198 -1.24 -13.77 0.73
CA MET A 198 -2.62 -13.39 1.04
C MET A 198 -2.71 -12.16 1.96
N GLY A 199 -1.96 -11.08 1.64
CA GLY A 199 -1.92 -9.84 2.40
C GLY A 199 -0.99 -9.87 3.62
N SER A 200 -0.43 -11.02 4.00
CA SER A 200 0.46 -11.11 5.17
C SER A 200 1.77 -10.35 5.01
N ILE A 201 2.22 -10.12 3.77
CA ILE A 201 3.39 -9.28 3.46
C ILE A 201 3.26 -7.84 4.01
N LEU A 202 2.05 -7.36 4.24
CA LEU A 202 1.78 -6.04 4.80
C LEU A 202 1.81 -6.00 6.33
N ARG A 203 1.79 -7.18 6.97
CA ARG A 203 1.62 -7.30 8.42
C ARG A 203 2.88 -7.70 9.16
N VAL A 204 3.81 -8.32 8.45
CA VAL A 204 5.07 -8.81 9.03
C VAL A 204 6.23 -8.03 8.44
N PRO A 205 7.09 -7.40 9.25
CA PRO A 205 8.30 -6.76 8.78
C PRO A 205 9.23 -7.76 8.09
N VAL A 206 9.79 -7.36 6.95
CA VAL A 206 10.71 -8.20 6.17
C VAL A 206 12.01 -7.46 5.94
N TYR A 207 13.12 -8.05 6.37
CA TYR A 207 14.48 -7.56 6.14
C TYR A 207 15.13 -8.42 5.07
N GLU A 208 15.55 -7.82 3.96
CA GLU A 208 16.01 -8.50 2.76
C GLU A 208 17.52 -8.41 2.59
N ASP A 209 18.05 -9.38 1.82
CA ASP A 209 19.44 -9.38 1.34
C ASP A 209 20.52 -9.36 2.44
N LEU A 210 20.19 -9.92 3.63
CA LEU A 210 21.12 -9.98 4.75
C LEU A 210 22.31 -10.89 4.46
N THR A 211 23.50 -10.42 4.83
CA THR A 211 24.71 -11.24 4.80
C THR A 211 24.84 -12.09 6.06
N VAL A 212 25.66 -13.12 6.01
CA VAL A 212 25.96 -13.97 7.19
C VAL A 212 26.56 -13.13 8.33
N ASP A 213 27.43 -12.19 7.99
CA ASP A 213 28.06 -11.29 8.99
C ASP A 213 27.02 -10.41 9.67
N GLN A 214 26.06 -9.87 8.92
CA GLN A 214 24.94 -9.09 9.46
C GLN A 214 24.06 -9.92 10.37
N ILE A 215 23.75 -11.14 9.98
CA ILE A 215 22.97 -12.07 10.81
C ILE A 215 23.71 -12.40 12.12
N SER A 216 25.02 -12.65 12.04
CA SER A 216 25.86 -12.90 13.21
C SER A 216 25.87 -11.69 14.15
N LEU A 217 25.98 -10.49 13.58
CA LEU A 217 25.95 -9.24 14.35
C LEU A 217 24.58 -9.00 15.01
N ILE A 218 23.47 -9.24 14.28
CA ILE A 218 22.12 -9.17 14.85
C ILE A 218 22.02 -10.12 16.05
N ARG A 219 22.41 -11.37 15.89
CA ARG A 219 22.37 -12.37 16.97
C ARG A 219 23.16 -11.92 18.20
N GLU A 220 24.36 -11.38 18.01
CA GLU A 220 25.21 -10.89 19.11
C GLU A 220 24.56 -9.70 19.86
N LYS A 221 24.00 -8.76 19.11
CA LYS A 221 23.45 -7.51 19.67
C LYS A 221 22.04 -7.67 20.23
N SER A 222 21.23 -8.56 19.63
CA SER A 222 19.82 -8.74 19.99
C SER A 222 19.60 -9.77 21.10
N GLY A 223 20.54 -10.67 21.34
CA GLY A 223 20.39 -11.76 22.31
C GLY A 223 19.51 -12.92 21.81
N LEU A 224 19.28 -13.02 20.49
CA LEU A 224 18.51 -14.10 19.83
C LEU A 224 19.32 -15.41 19.74
#